data_83d2291e940cb230dd5ae359c0b66bef
#
_entry.id   83d2291e940cb230dd5ae359c0b66bef
#
_cell.length_a   1.000
_cell.length_b   1.000
_cell.length_c   1.000
_cell.angle_alpha   90.00
_cell.angle_beta   90.00
_cell.angle_gamma   90.00
#
_symmetry.space_group_name_H-M   'P 1'
#
loop_
_entity.id
_entity.type
_entity.pdbx_description
1 polymer ?
#
loop_
_entity_poly.entity_id
_entity_poly.type
_entity_poly.pdbx_seq_one_letter_code
_entity_poly.pdbx_strand_id
1 'polypeptide(L)'
;MSTELLHAVVSPIPPPVLEAPAAAPLSPSVPPSTLPEAPVPLAALAVRPWPDSVIDALGHDPRSTYVEMFWLGILGPSTTWLLRRLAAGLDSSPAGFDLDLADAAAALGLGSKGGRHSPFMRALGRCCQFDLALAAADGTLAVRRMVPPLNRRQVLRLPPSLAAAHQAWQDGELRTPAAEQQRRRARRLALSLLELGEDVDATERQLLRWKFQPGLCRESAAWAWERHRRATSADEVPWVDGPVPDDAA
;
A
#
# COMPACT_ATOMS: atom_id res chain seq x y z
N MET A 1 -1.12 59.08 -71.82
CA MET A 1 -0.38 59.70 -70.73
C MET A 1 -0.19 58.61 -69.71
N SER A 2 0.96 57.99 -69.75
CA SER A 2 1.34 56.80 -69.02
C SER A 2 2.00 57.19 -67.70
N THR A 3 1.56 56.64 -66.61
CA THR A 3 2.22 56.75 -65.29
C THR A 3 2.70 55.40 -64.89
N GLU A 4 3.98 55.15 -65.11
CA GLU A 4 4.68 53.99 -64.58
C GLU A 4 4.93 54.17 -63.06
N LEU A 5 4.44 53.28 -62.28
CA LEU A 5 4.76 53.18 -60.86
C LEU A 5 5.84 52.09 -60.64
N LEU A 6 7.01 52.55 -60.18
CA LEU A 6 8.13 51.73 -59.79
C LEU A 6 7.72 50.82 -58.62
N HIS A 7 7.75 49.52 -58.83
CA HIS A 7 7.74 48.55 -57.75
C HIS A 7 9.17 48.39 -57.20
N ALA A 8 9.40 48.96 -56.01
CA ALA A 8 10.57 48.68 -55.22
C ALA A 8 10.41 47.22 -54.58
N VAL A 9 11.28 46.33 -55.01
CA VAL A 9 11.40 45.02 -54.45
C VAL A 9 12.09 45.12 -53.06
N VAL A 10 11.30 45.04 -52.00
CA VAL A 10 11.83 44.92 -50.63
C VAL A 10 12.11 43.47 -50.39
N SER A 11 13.39 43.10 -50.30
CA SER A 11 13.82 41.77 -49.87
C SER A 11 13.46 41.57 -48.43
N PRO A 12 12.85 40.43 -48.05
CA PRO A 12 12.56 40.13 -46.66
C PRO A 12 13.84 39.82 -45.89
N ILE A 13 14.02 40.53 -44.78
CA ILE A 13 15.06 40.26 -43.78
C ILE A 13 14.77 38.88 -43.14
N PRO A 14 15.72 37.94 -43.12
CA PRO A 14 15.50 36.68 -42.42
C PRO A 14 15.36 36.93 -40.91
N PRO A 15 14.46 36.20 -40.24
CA PRO A 15 14.30 36.33 -38.80
C PRO A 15 15.60 35.86 -38.07
N PRO A 16 15.90 36.45 -36.91
CA PRO A 16 17.07 36.04 -36.15
C PRO A 16 16.92 34.55 -35.71
N VAL A 17 17.95 33.79 -36.00
CA VAL A 17 18.07 32.42 -35.50
C VAL A 17 18.18 32.49 -33.97
N LEU A 18 17.11 32.23 -33.27
CA LEU A 18 17.13 31.96 -31.84
C LEU A 18 17.90 30.66 -31.67
N GLU A 19 19.14 30.77 -31.23
CA GLU A 19 19.91 29.63 -30.72
C GLU A 19 19.11 29.01 -29.57
N ALA A 20 18.60 27.80 -29.79
CA ALA A 20 17.94 27.03 -28.74
C ALA A 20 18.95 26.80 -27.62
N PRO A 21 18.59 27.03 -26.32
CA PRO A 21 19.49 26.70 -25.24
C PRO A 21 19.79 25.21 -25.30
N ALA A 22 21.08 24.88 -25.21
CA ALA A 22 21.57 23.52 -25.17
C ALA A 22 20.73 22.69 -24.21
N ALA A 23 20.11 21.64 -24.72
CA ALA A 23 19.35 20.71 -23.93
C ALA A 23 20.25 20.21 -22.78
N ALA A 24 19.85 20.51 -21.55
CA ALA A 24 20.45 19.91 -20.38
C ALA A 24 20.44 18.38 -20.57
N PRO A 25 21.50 17.67 -20.18
CA PRO A 25 21.54 16.23 -20.31
C PRO A 25 20.36 15.66 -19.55
N LEU A 26 19.50 14.95 -20.27
CA LEU A 26 18.43 14.16 -19.69
C LEU A 26 19.07 13.25 -18.64
N SER A 27 18.62 13.38 -17.40
CA SER A 27 18.98 12.47 -16.33
C SER A 27 18.87 11.05 -16.85
N PRO A 28 19.86 10.18 -16.57
CA PRO A 28 19.81 8.82 -17.05
C PRO A 28 18.50 8.21 -16.58
N SER A 29 17.67 7.77 -17.51
CA SER A 29 16.50 6.95 -17.25
C SER A 29 17.02 5.74 -16.47
N VAL A 30 16.66 5.65 -15.19
CA VAL A 30 16.95 4.50 -14.36
C VAL A 30 16.31 3.31 -15.08
N PRO A 31 17.08 2.31 -15.50
CA PRO A 31 16.50 1.12 -16.12
C PRO A 31 15.57 0.46 -15.11
N PRO A 32 14.46 -0.21 -15.56
CA PRO A 32 13.61 -0.94 -14.66
C PRO A 32 14.47 -1.89 -13.83
N SER A 33 14.39 -1.78 -12.50
CA SER A 33 15.17 -2.58 -11.55
C SER A 33 14.94 -4.06 -11.83
N THR A 34 15.83 -4.64 -12.61
CA THR A 34 15.94 -6.08 -12.76
C THR A 34 16.54 -6.62 -11.46
N LEU A 35 15.91 -7.65 -10.91
CA LEU A 35 16.49 -8.43 -9.81
C LEU A 35 17.95 -8.78 -10.16
N PRO A 36 18.90 -8.70 -9.21
CA PRO A 36 20.31 -8.96 -9.49
C PRO A 36 20.51 -10.32 -10.16
N GLU A 37 21.29 -10.33 -11.22
CA GLU A 37 21.52 -11.48 -12.13
C GLU A 37 22.46 -12.55 -11.56
N ALA A 38 23.01 -12.34 -10.37
CA ALA A 38 23.88 -13.30 -9.72
C ALA A 38 23.07 -14.46 -9.10
N PRO A 39 23.54 -15.71 -9.17
CA PRO A 39 22.95 -16.82 -8.46
C PRO A 39 23.23 -16.66 -6.97
N VAL A 40 22.45 -15.82 -6.30
CA VAL A 40 22.43 -15.77 -4.85
C VAL A 40 21.83 -17.11 -4.41
N PRO A 41 22.51 -17.91 -3.58
CA PRO A 41 21.83 -19.03 -2.94
C PRO A 41 20.63 -18.43 -2.20
N LEU A 42 19.43 -18.94 -2.52
CA LEU A 42 18.14 -18.50 -2.01
C LEU A 42 18.06 -18.80 -0.50
N ALA A 43 18.81 -18.06 0.32
CA ALA A 43 18.77 -18.27 1.76
C ALA A 43 17.86 -17.26 2.44
N ALA A 44 18.15 -15.98 2.38
CA ALA A 44 17.36 -14.94 3.02
C ALA A 44 17.41 -13.65 2.19
N LEU A 45 16.29 -12.90 2.22
CA LEU A 45 16.14 -11.59 1.60
C LEU A 45 15.83 -10.56 2.68
N ALA A 46 16.69 -9.55 2.83
CA ALA A 46 16.46 -8.47 3.77
C ALA A 46 15.29 -7.61 3.29
N VAL A 47 14.19 -7.61 4.04
CA VAL A 47 13.00 -6.81 3.78
C VAL A 47 13.06 -5.55 4.63
N ARG A 48 12.85 -4.39 4.01
CA ARG A 48 12.85 -3.08 4.66
C ARG A 48 11.58 -2.31 4.30
N PRO A 49 11.07 -1.45 5.18
CA PRO A 49 9.93 -0.59 4.83
C PRO A 49 10.34 0.42 3.74
N TRP A 50 9.46 0.64 2.79
CA TRP A 50 9.56 1.71 1.80
C TRP A 50 8.53 2.80 2.13
N PRO A 51 8.92 3.81 2.92
CA PRO A 51 7.99 4.86 3.33
C PRO A 51 7.63 5.76 2.15
N ASP A 52 6.34 6.10 2.06
CA ASP A 52 5.80 7.04 1.10
C ASP A 52 4.65 7.80 1.75
N SER A 53 4.87 9.08 2.07
CA SER A 53 3.91 9.89 2.82
C SER A 53 2.53 9.98 2.17
N VAL A 54 2.45 9.91 0.84
CA VAL A 54 1.18 9.97 0.10
C VAL A 54 0.48 8.61 0.15
N ILE A 55 1.21 7.55 -0.17
CA ILE A 55 0.64 6.20 -0.20
C ILE A 55 0.34 5.70 1.22
N ASP A 56 1.17 6.03 2.20
CA ASP A 56 0.90 5.70 3.61
C ASP A 56 -0.36 6.41 4.14
N ALA A 57 -0.69 7.59 3.61
CA ALA A 57 -1.89 8.34 4.01
C ALA A 57 -3.16 7.92 3.23
N LEU A 58 -3.04 7.66 1.93
CA LEU A 58 -4.17 7.43 1.02
C LEU A 58 -4.33 5.97 0.59
N GLY A 59 -3.33 5.14 0.84
CA GLY A 59 -3.31 3.75 0.43
C GLY A 59 -4.18 2.85 1.31
N HIS A 60 -4.29 1.61 0.85
CA HIS A 60 -5.08 0.57 1.49
C HIS A 60 -4.17 -0.52 2.06
N ASP A 61 -4.48 -0.99 3.26
CA ASP A 61 -3.78 -2.15 3.83
C ASP A 61 -3.85 -3.35 2.86
N PRO A 62 -2.76 -4.09 2.63
CA PRO A 62 -2.77 -5.29 1.78
C PRO A 62 -3.81 -6.35 2.19
N ARG A 63 -4.29 -6.29 3.43
CA ARG A 63 -5.32 -7.20 3.98
C ARG A 63 -6.75 -6.65 3.87
N SER A 64 -6.89 -5.41 3.36
CA SER A 64 -8.19 -4.74 3.26
C SER A 64 -9.08 -5.35 2.18
N THR A 65 -10.38 -5.16 2.35
CA THR A 65 -11.40 -5.50 1.34
C THR A 65 -11.14 -4.81 0.00
N TYR A 66 -10.61 -3.58 0.02
CA TYR A 66 -10.26 -2.87 -1.21
C TYR A 66 -9.23 -3.64 -2.05
N VAL A 67 -8.15 -4.12 -1.41
CA VAL A 67 -7.10 -4.88 -2.09
C VAL A 67 -7.63 -6.23 -2.57
N GLU A 68 -8.45 -6.89 -1.78
CA GLU A 68 -9.07 -8.15 -2.14
C GLU A 68 -10.03 -8.01 -3.33
N MET A 69 -10.86 -6.98 -3.36
CA MET A 69 -11.83 -6.78 -4.44
C MET A 69 -11.17 -6.29 -5.73
N PHE A 70 -10.26 -5.34 -5.65
CA PHE A 70 -9.81 -4.61 -6.83
C PHE A 70 -8.38 -4.92 -7.28
N TRP A 71 -7.48 -5.23 -6.35
CA TRP A 71 -6.10 -5.56 -6.70
C TRP A 71 -5.86 -7.05 -6.96
N LEU A 72 -6.67 -7.94 -6.39
CA LEU A 72 -6.50 -9.38 -6.54
C LEU A 72 -6.49 -9.82 -8.02
N GLY A 73 -7.39 -9.29 -8.83
CA GLY A 73 -7.44 -9.60 -10.28
C GLY A 73 -6.25 -9.06 -11.07
N ILE A 74 -5.62 -7.99 -10.57
CA ILE A 74 -4.45 -7.34 -11.19
C ILE A 74 -3.16 -8.05 -10.79
N LEU A 75 -2.98 -8.29 -9.50
CA LEU A 75 -1.77 -8.87 -8.92
C LEU A 75 -1.73 -10.41 -9.03
N GLY A 76 -2.91 -11.01 -9.00
CA GLY A 76 -3.07 -12.44 -8.83
C GLY A 76 -2.92 -12.89 -7.37
N PRO A 77 -3.49 -14.07 -7.02
CA PRO A 77 -3.57 -14.53 -5.63
C PRO A 77 -2.20 -14.69 -4.97
N SER A 78 -1.23 -15.27 -5.64
CA SER A 78 0.11 -15.49 -5.07
C SER A 78 0.79 -14.20 -4.65
N THR A 79 0.71 -13.15 -5.48
CA THR A 79 1.30 -11.83 -5.19
C THR A 79 0.56 -11.15 -4.05
N THR A 80 -0.77 -11.23 -4.04
CA THR A 80 -1.60 -10.63 -2.98
C THR A 80 -1.29 -11.27 -1.62
N TRP A 81 -1.19 -12.60 -1.55
CA TRP A 81 -0.85 -13.29 -0.31
C TRP A 81 0.60 -13.02 0.14
N LEU A 82 1.53 -12.90 -0.82
CA LEU A 82 2.91 -12.50 -0.52
C LEU A 82 2.94 -11.09 0.11
N LEU A 83 2.24 -10.12 -0.46
CA LEU A 83 2.15 -8.76 0.09
C LEU A 83 1.56 -8.75 1.50
N ARG A 84 0.49 -9.52 1.74
CA ARG A 84 -0.10 -9.67 3.09
C ARG A 84 0.92 -10.19 4.10
N ARG A 85 1.73 -11.18 3.70
CA ARG A 85 2.79 -11.74 4.56
C ARG A 85 3.92 -10.73 4.82
N LEU A 86 4.35 -9.99 3.79
CA LEU A 86 5.36 -8.94 3.93
C LEU A 86 4.87 -7.81 4.84
N ALA A 87 3.62 -7.38 4.70
CA ALA A 87 3.01 -6.39 5.57
C ALA A 87 2.96 -6.87 7.03
N ALA A 88 2.52 -8.11 7.27
CA ALA A 88 2.51 -8.69 8.62
C ALA A 88 3.92 -8.75 9.24
N GLY A 89 4.94 -9.08 8.45
CA GLY A 89 6.33 -9.05 8.90
C GLY A 89 6.80 -7.65 9.29
N LEU A 90 6.43 -6.63 8.51
CA LEU A 90 6.76 -5.23 8.81
C LEU A 90 5.95 -4.67 9.99
N ASP A 91 4.76 -5.21 10.29
CA ASP A 91 4.02 -4.85 11.50
C ASP A 91 4.72 -5.40 12.75
N SER A 92 5.21 -6.65 12.66
CA SER A 92 5.95 -7.29 13.75
C SER A 92 7.37 -6.70 13.92
N SER A 93 8.00 -6.28 12.84
CA SER A 93 9.35 -5.72 12.80
C SER A 93 9.40 -4.46 11.96
N PRO A 94 9.02 -3.28 12.49
CA PRO A 94 8.88 -2.04 11.73
C PRO A 94 10.17 -1.53 11.07
N ALA A 95 11.34 -1.90 11.59
CA ALA A 95 12.64 -1.57 11.00
C ALA A 95 13.02 -2.49 9.82
N GLY A 96 12.29 -3.60 9.65
CA GLY A 96 12.55 -4.63 8.66
C GLY A 96 12.91 -5.97 9.27
N PHE A 97 12.98 -7.00 8.45
CA PHE A 97 13.27 -8.38 8.83
C PHE A 97 13.94 -9.14 7.69
N ASP A 98 14.50 -10.29 7.99
CA ASP A 98 15.05 -11.19 6.99
C ASP A 98 14.01 -12.25 6.63
N LEU A 99 13.67 -12.34 5.35
CA LEU A 99 12.70 -13.28 4.81
C LEU A 99 13.44 -14.51 4.29
N ASP A 100 13.24 -15.67 4.91
CA ASP A 100 13.63 -16.94 4.32
C ASP A 100 12.73 -17.23 3.10
N LEU A 101 13.35 -17.27 1.92
CA LEU A 101 12.60 -17.42 0.67
C LEU A 101 12.02 -18.82 0.50
N ALA A 102 12.67 -19.85 1.02
CA ALA A 102 12.20 -21.22 0.92
C ALA A 102 11.00 -21.44 1.86
N ASP A 103 11.11 -20.97 3.11
CA ASP A 103 10.01 -21.01 4.09
C ASP A 103 8.81 -20.20 3.62
N ALA A 104 9.04 -18.96 3.16
CA ALA A 104 7.98 -18.10 2.64
C ALA A 104 7.27 -18.71 1.44
N ALA A 105 8.01 -19.32 0.52
CA ALA A 105 7.42 -20.01 -0.64
C ALA A 105 6.59 -21.21 -0.19
N ALA A 106 7.11 -22.04 0.71
CA ALA A 106 6.40 -23.20 1.25
C ALA A 106 5.13 -22.80 2.00
N ALA A 107 5.21 -21.75 2.84
CA ALA A 107 4.06 -21.23 3.58
C ALA A 107 2.95 -20.64 2.68
N LEU A 108 3.28 -20.23 1.45
CA LEU A 108 2.32 -19.77 0.46
C LEU A 108 1.89 -20.89 -0.51
N GLY A 109 2.37 -22.12 -0.34
CA GLY A 109 2.12 -23.22 -1.25
C GLY A 109 2.73 -23.00 -2.65
N LEU A 110 3.77 -22.15 -2.75
CA LEU A 110 4.42 -21.82 -4.01
C LEU A 110 5.71 -22.63 -4.18
N GLY A 111 5.96 -23.09 -5.40
CA GLY A 111 7.23 -23.76 -5.71
C GLY A 111 8.39 -22.77 -5.68
N SER A 112 9.48 -23.12 -4.98
CA SER A 112 10.75 -22.40 -4.97
C SER A 112 11.75 -22.93 -6.01
N LYS A 113 11.52 -24.11 -6.55
CA LYS A 113 12.37 -24.74 -7.58
C LYS A 113 12.29 -23.96 -8.89
N GLY A 114 13.43 -23.77 -9.56
CA GLY A 114 13.49 -23.04 -10.84
C GLY A 114 14.15 -21.65 -10.71
N GLY A 115 14.76 -21.32 -9.57
CA GLY A 115 15.47 -20.07 -9.35
C GLY A 115 14.59 -18.85 -9.62
N ARG A 116 15.06 -17.90 -10.43
CA ARG A 116 14.33 -16.67 -10.79
C ARG A 116 13.00 -16.90 -11.52
N HIS A 117 12.79 -18.08 -12.08
CA HIS A 117 11.55 -18.44 -12.79
C HIS A 117 10.56 -19.20 -11.92
N SER A 118 10.88 -19.43 -10.65
CA SER A 118 9.95 -20.09 -9.72
C SER A 118 8.64 -19.28 -9.55
N PRO A 119 7.54 -19.93 -9.22
CA PRO A 119 6.28 -19.24 -8.93
C PRO A 119 6.41 -18.16 -7.85
N PHE A 120 7.22 -18.44 -6.82
CA PHE A 120 7.48 -17.48 -5.75
C PHE A 120 8.24 -16.25 -6.26
N MET A 121 9.34 -16.42 -7.00
CA MET A 121 10.11 -15.31 -7.56
C MET A 121 9.32 -14.48 -8.58
N ARG A 122 8.41 -15.12 -9.33
CA ARG A 122 7.47 -14.38 -10.20
C ARG A 122 6.49 -13.54 -9.41
N ALA A 123 5.98 -14.03 -8.28
CA ALA A 123 5.13 -13.23 -7.40
C ALA A 123 5.89 -12.05 -6.81
N LEU A 124 7.14 -12.26 -6.39
CA LEU A 124 8.03 -11.19 -5.90
C LEU A 124 8.32 -10.15 -6.99
N GLY A 125 8.71 -10.59 -8.19
CA GLY A 125 8.93 -9.71 -9.33
C GLY A 125 7.69 -8.91 -9.71
N ARG A 126 6.50 -9.49 -9.51
CA ARG A 126 5.24 -8.79 -9.76
C ARG A 126 4.98 -7.69 -8.72
N CYS A 127 5.38 -7.87 -7.46
CA CYS A 127 5.37 -6.77 -6.49
C CYS A 127 6.21 -5.59 -6.99
N CYS A 128 7.41 -5.85 -7.53
CA CYS A 128 8.26 -4.80 -8.08
C CYS A 128 7.66 -4.17 -9.34
N GLN A 129 7.06 -4.97 -10.23
CA GLN A 129 6.42 -4.49 -11.46
C GLN A 129 5.29 -3.48 -11.20
N PHE A 130 4.60 -3.60 -10.06
CA PHE A 130 3.49 -2.72 -9.67
C PHE A 130 3.90 -1.67 -8.64
N ASP A 131 5.20 -1.41 -8.47
CA ASP A 131 5.74 -0.42 -7.52
C ASP A 131 5.30 -0.64 -6.05
N LEU A 132 5.02 -1.91 -5.69
CA LEU A 132 4.67 -2.31 -4.33
C LEU A 132 5.90 -2.75 -3.55
N ALA A 133 6.98 -3.07 -4.26
CA ALA A 133 8.29 -3.35 -3.72
C ALA A 133 9.38 -2.85 -4.68
N LEU A 134 10.56 -2.60 -4.17
CA LEU A 134 11.73 -2.19 -4.92
C LEU A 134 12.92 -3.05 -4.51
N ALA A 135 13.51 -3.77 -5.47
CA ALA A 135 14.75 -4.46 -5.26
C ALA A 135 15.91 -3.45 -5.33
N ALA A 136 16.63 -3.27 -4.24
CA ALA A 136 17.80 -2.39 -4.19
C ALA A 136 19.09 -3.12 -4.64
N ALA A 137 20.08 -2.34 -5.04
CA ALA A 137 21.36 -2.87 -5.53
C ALA A 137 22.17 -3.64 -4.47
N ASP A 138 21.91 -3.38 -3.20
CA ASP A 138 22.52 -4.07 -2.04
C ASP A 138 21.88 -5.42 -1.72
N GLY A 139 20.91 -5.87 -2.54
CA GLY A 139 20.19 -7.13 -2.34
C GLY A 139 19.05 -7.02 -1.32
N THR A 140 18.67 -5.81 -0.90
CA THR A 140 17.50 -5.60 -0.05
C THR A 140 16.22 -5.44 -0.87
N LEU A 141 15.08 -5.77 -0.28
CA LEU A 141 13.75 -5.54 -0.82
C LEU A 141 13.03 -4.47 0.01
N ALA A 142 12.91 -3.27 -0.53
CA ALA A 142 12.09 -2.24 0.07
C ALA A 142 10.62 -2.49 -0.28
N VAL A 143 9.73 -2.54 0.72
CA VAL A 143 8.31 -2.91 0.55
C VAL A 143 7.42 -1.81 1.09
N ARG A 144 6.41 -1.42 0.31
CA ARG A 144 5.37 -0.48 0.76
C ARG A 144 4.46 -1.17 1.77
N ARG A 145 4.14 -0.46 2.85
CA ARG A 145 3.19 -0.94 3.87
C ARG A 145 1.75 -0.84 3.39
N MET A 146 1.47 0.12 2.52
CA MET A 146 0.16 0.36 1.95
C MET A 146 0.18 0.17 0.44
N VAL A 147 -0.90 -0.34 -0.12
CA VAL A 147 -1.14 -0.49 -1.56
C VAL A 147 -1.83 0.77 -2.07
N PRO A 148 -1.33 1.42 -3.12
CA PRO A 148 -1.95 2.63 -3.65
C PRO A 148 -3.37 2.37 -4.16
N PRO A 149 -4.24 3.40 -4.20
CA PRO A 149 -5.49 3.30 -4.94
C PRO A 149 -5.24 2.96 -6.41
N LEU A 150 -6.17 2.25 -7.05
CA LEU A 150 -6.06 1.93 -8.48
C LEU A 150 -6.01 3.22 -9.32
N ASN A 151 -5.05 3.26 -10.23
CA ASN A 151 -5.00 4.32 -11.22
C ASN A 151 -6.01 4.06 -12.37
N ARG A 152 -6.29 5.10 -13.17
CA ARG A 152 -7.27 5.02 -14.27
C ARG A 152 -7.00 3.86 -15.24
N ARG A 153 -5.72 3.58 -15.56
CA ARG A 153 -5.37 2.50 -16.49
C ARG A 153 -5.66 1.12 -15.91
N GLN A 154 -5.48 0.98 -14.60
CA GLN A 154 -5.79 -0.27 -13.89
C GLN A 154 -7.30 -0.48 -13.79
N VAL A 155 -8.07 0.58 -13.47
CA VAL A 155 -9.55 0.52 -13.45
C VAL A 155 -10.12 0.09 -14.80
N LEU A 156 -9.59 0.62 -15.91
CA LEU A 156 -10.01 0.22 -17.27
C LEU A 156 -9.75 -1.25 -17.61
N ARG A 157 -8.90 -1.95 -16.85
CA ARG A 157 -8.63 -3.39 -17.02
C ARG A 157 -9.51 -4.27 -16.15
N LEU A 158 -10.28 -3.68 -15.22
CA LEU A 158 -11.20 -4.45 -14.40
C LEU A 158 -12.37 -4.98 -15.24
N PRO A 159 -12.91 -6.15 -14.89
CA PRO A 159 -14.20 -6.57 -15.42
C PRO A 159 -15.29 -5.51 -15.16
N PRO A 160 -16.30 -5.38 -16.02
CA PRO A 160 -17.31 -4.32 -15.90
C PRO A 160 -18.00 -4.28 -14.53
N SER A 161 -18.26 -5.43 -13.93
CA SER A 161 -18.85 -5.53 -12.58
C SER A 161 -17.94 -4.95 -11.51
N LEU A 162 -16.62 -5.23 -11.58
CA LEU A 162 -15.65 -4.69 -10.62
C LEU A 162 -15.36 -3.20 -10.87
N ALA A 163 -15.38 -2.75 -12.12
CA ALA A 163 -15.26 -1.32 -12.44
C ALA A 163 -16.44 -0.52 -11.86
N ALA A 164 -17.67 -1.04 -11.99
CA ALA A 164 -18.86 -0.43 -11.38
C ALA A 164 -18.77 -0.44 -9.84
N ALA A 165 -18.35 -1.55 -9.24
CA ALA A 165 -18.13 -1.65 -7.80
C ALA A 165 -17.05 -0.68 -7.31
N HIS A 166 -15.96 -0.49 -8.07
CA HIS A 166 -14.91 0.46 -7.75
C HIS A 166 -15.42 1.91 -7.78
N GLN A 167 -16.24 2.24 -8.79
CA GLN A 167 -16.88 3.56 -8.85
C GLN A 167 -17.79 3.79 -7.63
N ALA A 168 -18.62 2.80 -7.28
CA ALA A 168 -19.47 2.89 -6.09
C ALA A 168 -18.66 3.01 -4.78
N TRP A 169 -17.50 2.36 -4.70
CA TRP A 169 -16.57 2.51 -3.58
C TRP A 169 -16.06 3.94 -3.48
N GLN A 170 -15.56 4.51 -4.57
CA GLN A 170 -15.09 5.91 -4.61
C GLN A 170 -16.21 6.90 -4.26
N ASP A 171 -17.42 6.70 -4.78
CA ASP A 171 -18.56 7.55 -4.45
C ASP A 171 -18.94 7.45 -2.96
N GLY A 172 -18.81 6.27 -2.37
CA GLY A 172 -18.98 6.05 -0.94
C GLY A 172 -17.95 6.78 -0.10
N GLU A 173 -16.68 6.72 -0.48
CA GLU A 173 -15.58 7.45 0.15
C GLU A 173 -15.77 8.97 0.07
N LEU A 174 -16.17 9.48 -1.09
CA LEU A 174 -16.43 10.91 -1.31
C LEU A 174 -17.66 11.43 -0.54
N ARG A 175 -18.67 10.58 -0.32
CA ARG A 175 -19.88 10.94 0.45
C ARG A 175 -19.65 10.94 1.95
N THR A 176 -18.61 10.27 2.43
CA THR A 176 -18.31 10.27 3.86
C THR A 176 -17.65 11.60 4.24
N PRO A 177 -18.27 12.42 5.10
CA PRO A 177 -17.67 13.70 5.51
C PRO A 177 -16.26 13.51 6.05
N ALA A 178 -15.36 14.42 5.72
CA ALA A 178 -13.96 14.35 6.14
C ALA A 178 -13.82 14.19 7.67
N ALA A 179 -14.70 14.84 8.44
CA ALA A 179 -14.75 14.70 9.89
C ALA A 179 -15.08 13.25 10.33
N GLU A 180 -15.98 12.58 9.63
CA GLU A 180 -16.32 11.19 9.94
C GLU A 180 -15.20 10.22 9.54
N GLN A 181 -14.52 10.46 8.45
CA GLN A 181 -13.33 9.69 8.06
C GLN A 181 -12.22 9.84 9.11
N GLN A 182 -11.96 11.06 9.57
CA GLN A 182 -11.01 11.34 10.65
C GLN A 182 -11.42 10.65 11.95
N ARG A 183 -12.71 10.67 12.31
CA ARG A 183 -13.24 9.98 13.50
C ARG A 183 -13.02 8.48 13.42
N ARG A 184 -13.36 7.84 12.29
CA ARG A 184 -13.14 6.40 12.08
C ARG A 184 -11.67 6.03 12.16
N ARG A 185 -10.79 6.85 11.58
CA ARG A 185 -9.34 6.65 11.64
C ARG A 185 -8.81 6.79 13.07
N ALA A 186 -9.19 7.84 13.78
CA ALA A 186 -8.77 8.06 15.15
C ALA A 186 -9.24 6.93 16.09
N ARG A 187 -10.48 6.47 15.96
CA ARG A 187 -11.03 5.35 16.75
C ARG A 187 -10.31 4.03 16.48
N ARG A 188 -9.98 3.74 15.22
CA ARG A 188 -9.22 2.53 14.86
C ARG A 188 -7.83 2.55 15.50
N LEU A 189 -7.10 3.67 15.37
CA LEU A 189 -5.78 3.84 15.95
C LEU A 189 -5.82 3.78 17.48
N ALA A 190 -6.83 4.40 18.11
CA ALA A 190 -7.02 4.32 19.55
C ALA A 190 -7.23 2.88 20.04
N LEU A 191 -8.05 2.12 19.33
CA LEU A 191 -8.30 0.71 19.68
C LEU A 191 -7.02 -0.12 19.57
N SER A 192 -6.26 0.04 18.48
CA SER A 192 -4.97 -0.67 18.32
C SER A 192 -3.96 -0.33 19.41
N LEU A 193 -3.90 0.91 19.89
CA LEU A 193 -3.01 1.30 21.00
C LEU A 193 -3.41 0.61 22.31
N LEU A 194 -4.70 0.55 22.61
CA LEU A 194 -5.21 -0.14 23.80
C LEU A 194 -4.99 -1.66 23.74
N GLU A 195 -5.14 -2.25 22.55
CA GLU A 195 -4.83 -3.68 22.31
C GLU A 195 -3.34 -3.98 22.49
N LEU A 196 -2.46 -2.98 22.26
CA LEU A 196 -1.02 -3.06 22.54
C LEU A 196 -0.67 -2.81 24.02
N GLY A 197 -1.66 -2.53 24.88
CA GLY A 197 -1.46 -2.31 26.32
C GLY A 197 -1.23 -0.86 26.72
N GLU A 198 -1.40 0.10 25.83
CA GLU A 198 -1.35 1.52 26.18
C GLU A 198 -2.59 1.90 27.02
N ASP A 199 -2.41 2.85 27.95
CA ASP A 199 -3.52 3.42 28.69
C ASP A 199 -4.28 4.50 27.89
N VAL A 200 -5.42 4.96 28.42
CA VAL A 200 -6.27 5.97 27.78
C VAL A 200 -5.52 7.29 27.57
N ASP A 201 -4.73 7.72 28.57
CA ASP A 201 -4.00 8.99 28.53
C ASP A 201 -2.83 8.90 27.54
N ALA A 202 -2.12 7.78 27.48
CA ALA A 202 -1.08 7.52 26.49
C ALA A 202 -1.65 7.48 25.08
N THR A 203 -2.81 6.83 24.91
CA THR A 203 -3.55 6.78 23.64
C THR A 203 -3.95 8.19 23.18
N GLU A 204 -4.50 9.04 24.07
CA GLU A 204 -4.85 10.42 23.73
C GLU A 204 -3.60 11.21 23.31
N ARG A 205 -2.50 11.12 24.09
CA ARG A 205 -1.23 11.78 23.75
C ARG A 205 -0.68 11.33 22.39
N GLN A 206 -0.78 10.06 22.07
CA GLN A 206 -0.29 9.54 20.80
C GLN A 206 -1.13 10.03 19.61
N LEU A 207 -2.46 10.08 19.75
CA LEU A 207 -3.34 10.65 18.74
C LEU A 207 -3.05 12.15 18.52
N LEU A 208 -2.76 12.90 19.59
CA LEU A 208 -2.33 14.31 19.50
C LEU A 208 -1.00 14.46 18.73
N ARG A 209 -0.03 13.59 18.96
CA ARG A 209 1.24 13.54 18.18
C ARG A 209 0.99 13.31 16.69
N TRP A 210 -0.02 12.52 16.35
CA TRP A 210 -0.44 12.28 14.98
C TRP A 210 -1.32 13.40 14.42
N LYS A 211 -1.40 14.54 15.13
CA LYS A 211 -2.08 15.78 14.71
C LYS A 211 -3.59 15.63 14.48
N PHE A 212 -4.24 14.73 15.19
CA PHE A 212 -5.69 14.75 15.29
C PHE A 212 -6.14 15.92 16.18
N GLN A 213 -7.36 16.39 15.96
CA GLN A 213 -7.93 17.46 16.78
C GLN A 213 -8.09 16.99 18.24
N PRO A 214 -7.79 17.84 19.26
CA PRO A 214 -7.82 17.44 20.67
C PRO A 214 -9.14 16.84 21.13
N GLY A 215 -10.28 17.43 20.72
CA GLY A 215 -11.61 16.88 21.03
C GLY A 215 -11.83 15.50 20.47
N LEU A 216 -11.36 15.25 19.25
CA LEU A 216 -11.44 13.95 18.59
C LEU A 216 -10.52 12.90 19.23
N CYS A 217 -9.34 13.32 19.71
CA CYS A 217 -8.41 12.43 20.43
C CYS A 217 -9.05 11.89 21.71
N ARG A 218 -9.59 12.78 22.54
CA ARG A 218 -10.28 12.40 23.78
C ARG A 218 -11.49 11.52 23.54
N GLU A 219 -12.37 11.89 22.59
CA GLU A 219 -13.54 11.10 22.21
C GLU A 219 -13.13 9.70 21.75
N SER A 220 -12.10 9.62 20.90
CA SER A 220 -11.67 8.35 20.31
C SER A 220 -10.98 7.44 21.33
N ALA A 221 -10.17 7.99 22.22
CA ALA A 221 -9.53 7.23 23.30
C ALA A 221 -10.59 6.67 24.28
N ALA A 222 -11.54 7.50 24.70
CA ALA A 222 -12.64 7.06 25.59
C ALA A 222 -13.52 5.99 24.93
N TRP A 223 -13.88 6.16 23.65
CA TRP A 223 -14.66 5.18 22.89
C TRP A 223 -13.94 3.84 22.77
N ALA A 224 -12.64 3.87 22.46
CA ALA A 224 -11.82 2.68 22.30
C ALA A 224 -11.66 1.92 23.63
N TRP A 225 -11.44 2.64 24.73
CA TRP A 225 -11.38 2.06 26.07
C TRP A 225 -12.67 1.33 26.45
N GLU A 226 -13.81 1.97 26.26
CA GLU A 226 -15.10 1.33 26.56
C GLU A 226 -15.33 0.07 25.73
N ARG A 227 -14.95 0.09 24.46
CA ARG A 227 -15.04 -1.07 23.57
C ARG A 227 -14.07 -2.18 23.95
N HIS A 228 -12.82 -1.84 24.26
CA HIS A 228 -11.79 -2.79 24.69
C HIS A 228 -12.19 -3.48 26.01
N ARG A 229 -12.66 -2.70 26.98
CA ARG A 229 -13.15 -3.21 28.26
C ARG A 229 -14.31 -4.19 28.10
N ARG A 230 -15.25 -3.90 27.21
CA ARG A 230 -16.38 -4.81 26.93
C ARG A 230 -15.92 -6.11 26.28
N ALA A 231 -14.95 -6.06 25.38
CA ALA A 231 -14.39 -7.25 24.75
C ALA A 231 -13.70 -8.15 25.78
N THR A 232 -12.83 -7.59 26.63
CA THR A 232 -12.15 -8.35 27.69
C THR A 232 -13.11 -8.89 28.74
N SER A 233 -14.17 -8.15 29.12
CA SER A 233 -15.17 -8.65 30.06
C SER A 233 -16.05 -9.77 29.48
N ALA A 234 -16.22 -9.82 28.16
CA ALA A 234 -16.97 -10.88 27.48
C ALA A 234 -16.16 -12.20 27.43
N ASP A 235 -14.83 -12.11 27.36
CA ASP A 235 -13.94 -13.28 27.40
C ASP A 235 -13.78 -13.87 28.81
N GLU A 236 -14.11 -13.12 29.88
CA GLU A 236 -14.05 -13.56 31.26
C GLU A 236 -15.31 -14.32 31.74
N VAL A 237 -16.32 -14.56 30.89
CA VAL A 237 -17.46 -15.39 31.28
C VAL A 237 -16.98 -16.82 31.35
N PRO A 238 -16.92 -17.45 32.57
CA PRO A 238 -16.49 -18.84 32.71
C PRO A 238 -17.47 -19.71 31.92
N TRP A 239 -16.93 -20.63 31.12
CA TRP A 239 -17.69 -21.72 30.57
C TRP A 239 -18.26 -22.52 31.74
N VAL A 240 -19.53 -22.34 32.02
CA VAL A 240 -20.25 -23.18 32.99
C VAL A 240 -20.52 -24.50 32.27
N ASP A 241 -19.74 -25.54 32.61
CA ASP A 241 -20.08 -26.91 32.22
C ASP A 241 -21.50 -27.18 32.66
N GLY A 242 -22.41 -27.22 31.69
CA GLY A 242 -23.76 -27.70 31.92
C GLY A 242 -23.72 -29.15 32.42
N PRO A 243 -24.63 -29.55 33.31
CA PRO A 243 -24.66 -30.91 33.80
C PRO A 243 -24.80 -31.89 32.63
N VAL A 244 -23.89 -32.83 32.53
CA VAL A 244 -23.97 -33.99 31.63
C VAL A 244 -25.28 -34.71 31.97
N PRO A 245 -26.22 -34.91 31.04
CA PRO A 245 -27.39 -35.73 31.31
C PRO A 245 -26.90 -37.16 31.58
N ASP A 246 -27.17 -37.63 32.77
CA ASP A 246 -26.95 -39.00 33.21
C ASP A 246 -28.01 -39.88 32.52
N ASP A 247 -27.66 -40.44 31.34
CA ASP A 247 -28.44 -41.48 30.71
C ASP A 247 -27.96 -42.81 31.29
N ALA A 248 -28.61 -43.20 32.39
CA ALA A 248 -28.56 -44.55 32.93
C ALA A 248 -29.98 -45.10 33.02
N ALA A 249 -30.27 -46.06 32.18
CA ALA A 249 -31.06 -47.28 32.35
C ALA A 249 -31.87 -47.63 31.11
#